data_36205099819caa9e99692fceb25021b9
#
_entry.id   36205099819caa9e99692fceb25021b9
#
_cell.length_a   1.000
_cell.length_b   1.000
_cell.length_c   1.000
_cell.angle_alpha   90.00
_cell.angle_beta   90.00
_cell.angle_gamma   90.00
#
_symmetry.space_group_name_H-M   'P 1'
#
loop_
_entity.id
_entity.type
_entity.pdbx_description
1 polymer ?
#
loop_
_entity_poly.entity_id
_entity_poly.type
_entity_poly.pdbx_seq_one_letter_code
_entity_poly.pdbx_strand_id
1 'polypeptide(L)'
;MKRVLLAGATGLVGQATLQRALASTAVSEVVAPTRRPLPAHPKLLNPVVDFDALPGDAAWWQVDAVACALGTTIRDAGSREAFRRVDHDYCLAIARHAHAHGAQGLYQRQFTVVKFHELLITGQQGGELDHAATWMRWPTA
;
A
#
# COMPACT_ATOMS: atom_id res chain seq x y z
N MET A 1 -10.35 8.92 -13.74
CA MET A 1 -10.46 7.72 -12.88
C MET A 1 -9.08 7.24 -12.49
N LYS A 2 -8.93 6.74 -11.30
CA LYS A 2 -7.63 6.34 -10.75
C LYS A 2 -7.52 4.82 -10.61
N ARG A 3 -6.36 4.30 -10.94
CA ARG A 3 -5.95 2.94 -10.66
C ARG A 3 -5.17 2.95 -9.36
N VAL A 4 -5.62 2.18 -8.37
CA VAL A 4 -5.09 2.21 -7.00
C VAL A 4 -4.55 0.83 -6.64
N LEU A 5 -3.35 0.79 -6.08
CA LEU A 5 -2.82 -0.42 -5.45
C LEU A 5 -3.14 -0.39 -3.96
N LEU A 6 -3.75 -1.46 -3.46
CA LEU A 6 -4.05 -1.65 -2.04
C LEU A 6 -3.25 -2.84 -1.51
N ALA A 7 -2.31 -2.56 -0.63
CA ALA A 7 -1.62 -3.58 0.14
C ALA A 7 -2.32 -3.79 1.49
N GLY A 8 -2.44 -5.03 1.92
CA GLY A 8 -3.12 -5.36 3.17
C GLY A 8 -4.65 -5.48 3.07
N ALA A 9 -5.16 -5.86 1.91
CA ALA A 9 -6.59 -5.97 1.65
C ALA A 9 -7.33 -7.00 2.52
N THR A 10 -6.62 -7.94 3.13
CA THR A 10 -7.21 -8.98 3.99
C THR A 10 -7.35 -8.58 5.46
N GLY A 11 -6.68 -7.52 5.89
CA GLY A 11 -6.81 -6.99 7.24
C GLY A 11 -8.12 -6.23 7.44
N LEU A 12 -8.44 -5.89 8.68
CA LEU A 12 -9.71 -5.21 9.03
C LEU A 12 -9.86 -3.87 8.29
N VAL A 13 -8.83 -3.05 8.30
CA VAL A 13 -8.84 -1.76 7.59
C VAL A 13 -8.75 -1.95 6.09
N GLY A 14 -7.92 -2.90 5.65
CA GLY A 14 -7.75 -3.20 4.24
C GLY A 14 -9.04 -3.66 3.58
N GLN A 15 -9.82 -4.50 4.25
CA GLN A 15 -11.13 -4.94 3.75
C GLN A 15 -12.11 -3.77 3.59
N ALA A 16 -12.18 -2.89 4.58
CA ALA A 16 -13.04 -1.71 4.51
C ALA A 16 -12.60 -0.75 3.40
N THR A 17 -11.29 -0.56 3.24
CA THR A 17 -10.70 0.26 2.17
C THR A 17 -11.00 -0.34 0.80
N LEU A 18 -10.82 -1.65 0.65
CA LEU A 18 -11.11 -2.37 -0.59
C LEU A 18 -12.56 -2.17 -1.02
N GLN A 19 -13.51 -2.38 -0.11
CA GLN A 19 -14.94 -2.24 -0.43
C GLN A 19 -15.27 -0.81 -0.87
N ARG A 20 -14.73 0.19 -0.18
CA ARG A 20 -14.93 1.60 -0.57
C ARG A 20 -14.33 1.93 -1.92
N ALA A 21 -13.12 1.45 -2.18
CA ALA A 21 -12.47 1.66 -3.46
C ALA A 21 -13.23 1.00 -4.62
N LEU A 22 -13.69 -0.23 -4.44
CA LEU A 22 -14.48 -0.95 -5.44
C LEU A 22 -15.83 -0.26 -5.74
N ALA A 23 -16.43 0.36 -4.73
CA ALA A 23 -17.70 1.10 -4.87
C ALA A 23 -17.52 2.52 -5.42
N SER A 24 -16.29 3.07 -5.42
CA SER A 24 -16.03 4.44 -5.84
C SER A 24 -16.02 4.58 -7.37
N THR A 25 -16.74 5.58 -7.87
CA THR A 25 -16.70 5.94 -9.30
C THR A 25 -15.40 6.63 -9.70
N ALA A 26 -14.63 7.14 -8.74
CA ALA A 26 -13.32 7.75 -8.97
C ALA A 26 -12.20 6.72 -9.19
N VAL A 27 -12.43 5.46 -8.83
CA VAL A 27 -11.49 4.36 -8.98
C VAL A 27 -11.90 3.49 -10.16
N SER A 28 -11.00 3.34 -11.13
CA SER A 28 -11.23 2.46 -12.29
C SER A 28 -10.88 1.01 -12.01
N GLU A 29 -9.81 0.78 -11.26
CA GLU A 29 -9.33 -0.55 -10.90
C GLU A 29 -8.59 -0.51 -9.57
N VAL A 30 -8.77 -1.54 -8.76
CA VAL A 30 -7.96 -1.80 -7.57
C VAL A 30 -7.04 -2.98 -7.85
N VAL A 31 -5.75 -2.77 -7.67
CA VAL A 31 -4.74 -3.83 -7.68
C VAL A 31 -4.46 -4.19 -6.22
N ALA A 32 -4.80 -5.41 -5.82
CA ALA A 32 -4.62 -5.86 -4.44
C ALA A 32 -3.73 -7.11 -4.40
N PRO A 33 -2.40 -6.95 -4.25
CA PRO A 33 -1.53 -8.09 -4.05
C PRO A 33 -1.79 -8.71 -2.68
N THR A 34 -1.97 -10.02 -2.65
CA THR A 34 -2.26 -10.79 -1.44
C THR A 34 -1.53 -12.12 -1.45
N ARG A 35 -1.40 -12.74 -0.29
CA ARG A 35 -0.85 -14.09 -0.18
C ARG A 35 -1.84 -15.17 -0.56
N ARG A 36 -3.13 -14.89 -0.43
CA ARG A 36 -4.23 -15.82 -0.76
C ARG A 36 -5.23 -15.12 -1.67
N PRO A 37 -5.86 -15.86 -2.60
CA PRO A 37 -6.85 -15.28 -3.49
C PRO A 37 -8.00 -14.61 -2.76
N LEU A 38 -8.42 -13.46 -3.28
CA LEU A 38 -9.64 -12.76 -2.85
C LEU A 38 -10.81 -13.17 -3.74
N PRO A 39 -12.06 -12.97 -3.28
CA PRO A 39 -13.25 -13.10 -4.13
C PRO A 39 -13.13 -12.21 -5.37
N ALA A 40 -13.55 -12.73 -6.50
CA ALA A 40 -13.46 -12.00 -7.77
C ALA A 40 -14.41 -10.79 -7.80
N HIS A 41 -13.95 -9.72 -8.44
CA HIS A 41 -14.76 -8.51 -8.68
C HIS A 41 -14.32 -7.87 -10.00
N PRO A 42 -15.24 -7.28 -10.80
CA PRO A 42 -14.89 -6.70 -12.10
C PRO A 42 -13.81 -5.62 -12.09
N LYS A 43 -13.69 -4.88 -10.99
CA LYS A 43 -12.70 -3.81 -10.81
C LYS A 43 -11.46 -4.26 -10.02
N LEU A 44 -11.37 -5.54 -9.65
CA LEU A 44 -10.27 -6.05 -8.83
C LEU A 44 -9.30 -6.89 -9.67
N LEU A 45 -8.04 -6.49 -9.64
CA LEU A 45 -6.92 -7.31 -10.06
C LEU A 45 -6.19 -7.78 -8.80
N ASN A 46 -6.18 -9.09 -8.57
CA ASN A 46 -5.63 -9.67 -7.34
C ASN A 46 -4.44 -10.59 -7.65
N PRO A 47 -3.23 -10.04 -7.81
CA PRO A 47 -2.05 -10.87 -7.92
C PRO A 47 -1.77 -11.58 -6.59
N VAL A 48 -1.58 -12.88 -6.64
CA VAL A 48 -1.15 -13.67 -5.48
C VAL A 48 0.37 -13.64 -5.45
N VAL A 49 0.94 -13.13 -4.37
CA VAL A 49 2.36 -12.82 -4.27
C VAL A 49 2.97 -13.34 -2.97
N ASP A 50 4.29 -13.49 -3.00
CA ASP A 50 5.12 -13.57 -1.81
C ASP A 50 5.68 -12.17 -1.52
N PHE A 51 5.36 -11.59 -0.37
CA PHE A 51 5.83 -10.25 -0.01
C PHE A 51 7.34 -10.18 0.25
N ASP A 52 7.99 -11.32 0.50
CA ASP A 52 9.45 -11.39 0.61
C ASP A 52 10.14 -11.45 -0.76
N ALA A 53 9.39 -11.71 -1.83
CA ALA A 53 9.91 -11.88 -3.19
C ALA A 53 8.97 -11.23 -4.23
N LEU A 54 8.70 -9.94 -4.08
CA LEU A 54 7.83 -9.21 -5.00
C LEU A 54 8.45 -9.11 -6.40
N PRO A 55 7.65 -9.36 -7.47
CA PRO A 55 8.14 -9.20 -8.83
C PRO A 55 8.38 -7.72 -9.14
N GLY A 56 9.59 -7.37 -9.58
CA GLY A 56 9.97 -5.98 -9.83
C GLY A 56 9.46 -5.41 -11.16
N ASP A 57 9.12 -6.28 -12.11
CA ASP A 57 8.78 -5.91 -13.49
C ASP A 57 7.31 -6.20 -13.86
N ALA A 58 6.46 -6.52 -12.91
CA ALA A 58 5.07 -6.80 -13.17
C ALA A 58 4.30 -5.56 -13.66
N ALA A 59 3.49 -5.72 -14.68
CA ALA A 59 2.71 -4.62 -15.25
C ALA A 59 1.67 -4.03 -14.27
N TRP A 60 1.24 -4.79 -13.27
CA TRP A 60 0.27 -4.32 -12.30
C TRP A 60 0.84 -3.28 -11.31
N TRP A 61 2.15 -3.00 -11.32
CA TRP A 61 2.73 -1.87 -10.60
C TRP A 61 2.34 -0.50 -11.18
N GLN A 62 1.86 -0.45 -12.40
CA GLN A 62 1.46 0.80 -13.05
C GLN A 62 0.14 1.29 -12.47
N VAL A 63 0.20 1.99 -11.37
CA VAL A 63 -0.92 2.57 -10.65
C VAL A 63 -0.71 4.05 -10.41
N ASP A 64 -1.79 4.79 -10.16
CA ASP A 64 -1.73 6.22 -9.87
C ASP A 64 -1.39 6.50 -8.41
N ALA A 65 -1.87 5.63 -7.52
CA ALA A 65 -1.69 5.79 -6.08
C ALA A 65 -1.57 4.44 -5.38
N VAL A 66 -0.95 4.45 -4.21
CA VAL A 66 -0.81 3.30 -3.34
C VAL A 66 -1.48 3.57 -2.01
N ALA A 67 -2.30 2.63 -1.55
CA ALA A 67 -2.80 2.59 -0.17
C ALA A 67 -2.18 1.40 0.55
N CYS A 68 -1.46 1.65 1.62
CA CYS A 68 -0.84 0.60 2.42
C CYS A 68 -1.57 0.44 3.75
N ALA A 69 -2.30 -0.68 3.88
CA ALA A 69 -2.97 -1.08 5.10
C ALA A 69 -2.33 -2.33 5.74
N LEU A 70 -1.12 -2.67 5.31
CA LEU A 70 -0.33 -3.73 5.94
C LEU A 70 0.02 -3.35 7.37
N GLY A 71 -0.11 -4.30 8.26
CA GLY A 71 0.24 -4.13 9.66
C GLY A 71 -0.01 -5.42 10.42
N THR A 72 0.69 -5.54 11.53
CA THR A 72 0.55 -6.64 12.47
C THR A 72 0.93 -6.13 13.85
N THR A 73 0.76 -6.96 14.88
CA THR A 73 1.31 -6.70 16.21
C THR A 73 2.56 -7.53 16.44
N ILE A 74 3.40 -7.13 17.38
CA ILE A 74 4.58 -7.93 17.75
C ILE A 74 4.16 -9.33 18.22
N ARG A 75 3.05 -9.41 18.93
CA ARG A 75 2.48 -10.68 19.40
C ARG A 75 2.08 -11.59 18.22
N ASP A 76 1.35 -11.06 17.26
CA ASP A 76 0.86 -11.84 16.12
C ASP A 76 1.98 -12.18 15.13
N ALA A 77 2.96 -11.27 14.99
CA ALA A 77 4.14 -11.51 14.17
C ALA A 77 5.11 -12.53 14.77
N GLY A 78 5.10 -12.70 16.09
CA GLY A 78 5.95 -13.62 16.82
C GLY A 78 7.32 -13.08 17.23
N SER A 79 7.78 -12.00 16.63
CA SER A 79 9.05 -11.34 16.95
C SER A 79 9.07 -9.88 16.49
N ARG A 80 10.02 -9.10 17.01
CA ARG A 80 10.25 -7.72 16.55
C ARG A 80 10.70 -7.66 15.10
N GLU A 81 11.51 -8.61 14.68
CA GLU A 81 12.00 -8.70 13.30
C GLU A 81 10.87 -9.00 12.33
N ALA A 82 10.01 -9.96 12.64
CA ALA A 82 8.83 -10.27 11.84
C ALA A 82 7.83 -9.11 11.82
N PHE A 83 7.64 -8.43 12.94
CA PHE A 83 6.83 -7.21 13.02
C PHE A 83 7.36 -6.13 12.08
N ARG A 84 8.65 -5.82 12.15
CA ARG A 84 9.29 -4.82 11.30
C ARG A 84 9.19 -5.19 9.82
N ARG A 85 9.31 -6.46 9.47
CA ARG A 85 9.18 -6.94 8.09
C ARG A 85 7.82 -6.61 7.50
N VAL A 86 6.74 -6.92 8.20
CA VAL A 86 5.38 -6.64 7.74
C VAL A 86 5.07 -5.15 7.81
N ASP A 87 5.42 -4.52 8.93
CA ASP A 87 5.03 -3.16 9.26
C ASP A 87 5.81 -2.10 8.49
N HIS A 88 7.06 -2.37 8.16
CA HIS A 88 7.98 -1.45 7.51
C HIS A 88 8.46 -1.94 6.15
N ASP A 89 9.12 -3.10 6.10
CA ASP A 89 9.87 -3.51 4.91
C ASP A 89 8.96 -3.79 3.71
N TYR A 90 7.83 -4.43 3.92
CA TYR A 90 6.87 -4.72 2.85
C TYR A 90 6.23 -3.44 2.31
N CYS A 91 5.83 -2.53 3.17
CA CYS A 91 5.27 -1.24 2.76
C CYS A 91 6.29 -0.42 1.96
N LEU A 92 7.53 -0.40 2.40
CA LEU A 92 8.59 0.32 1.70
C LEU A 92 8.90 -0.28 0.33
N ALA A 93 8.98 -1.61 0.24
CA ALA A 93 9.20 -2.30 -1.02
C ALA A 93 8.07 -2.02 -2.02
N ILE A 94 6.83 -2.11 -1.59
CA ILE A 94 5.66 -1.80 -2.41
C ILE A 94 5.68 -0.34 -2.89
N ALA A 95 5.96 0.58 -1.98
CA ALA A 95 6.04 2.00 -2.30
C ALA A 95 7.14 2.29 -3.34
N ARG A 96 8.30 1.69 -3.20
CA ARG A 96 9.42 1.84 -4.15
C ARG A 96 9.08 1.30 -5.53
N HIS A 97 8.51 0.10 -5.61
CA HIS A 97 8.11 -0.49 -6.90
C HIS A 97 7.05 0.36 -7.60
N ALA A 98 6.00 0.75 -6.89
CA ALA A 98 4.95 1.57 -7.45
C ALA A 98 5.46 2.95 -7.89
N HIS A 99 6.32 3.58 -7.11
CA HIS A 99 6.94 4.85 -7.47
C HIS A 99 7.80 4.74 -8.72
N ALA A 100 8.63 3.70 -8.81
CA ALA A 100 9.45 3.43 -10.00
C ALA A 100 8.61 3.22 -11.28
N HIS A 101 7.36 2.77 -11.13
CA HIS A 101 6.41 2.59 -12.24
C HIS A 101 5.44 3.78 -12.43
N GLY A 102 5.69 4.90 -11.79
CA GLY A 102 4.98 6.16 -12.04
C GLY A 102 3.88 6.53 -11.07
N ALA A 103 3.70 5.82 -9.96
CA ALA A 103 2.73 6.21 -8.94
C ALA A 103 3.02 7.60 -8.37
N GLN A 104 1.99 8.44 -8.25
CA GLN A 104 2.10 9.84 -7.86
C GLN A 104 1.81 10.07 -6.37
N GLY A 105 1.24 9.10 -5.68
CA GLY A 105 0.88 9.27 -4.28
C GLY A 105 0.91 7.97 -3.49
N LEU A 106 1.21 8.08 -2.22
CA LEU A 106 1.15 7.01 -1.23
C LEU A 106 0.25 7.44 -0.09
N TYR A 107 -0.77 6.65 0.19
CA TYR A 107 -1.55 6.74 1.41
C TYR A 107 -1.18 5.58 2.32
N GLN A 108 -0.83 5.88 3.55
CA GLN A 108 -0.54 4.86 4.54
C GLN A 108 -1.35 5.12 5.80
N ARG A 109 -2.08 4.11 6.26
CA ARG A 109 -2.70 4.18 7.56
C ARG A 109 -1.63 4.05 8.64
N GLN A 110 -1.61 5.03 9.50
CA GLN A 110 -0.66 5.12 10.58
C GLN A 110 -1.17 4.38 11.82
N PHE A 111 -0.42 3.38 12.26
CA PHE A 111 -0.55 2.85 13.61
C PHE A 111 0.56 3.34 14.55
N THR A 112 1.64 3.88 13.99
CA THR A 112 2.73 4.47 14.77
C THR A 112 3.38 5.62 14.00
N VAL A 113 3.67 6.70 14.71
CA VAL A 113 4.34 7.91 14.21
C VAL A 113 5.70 7.61 13.57
N VAL A 114 6.38 6.59 14.06
CA VAL A 114 7.73 6.19 13.59
C VAL A 114 7.72 5.71 12.14
N LYS A 115 6.73 4.95 11.76
CA LYS A 115 6.60 4.36 10.43
C LYS A 115 6.45 5.40 9.32
N PHE A 116 5.68 6.41 9.61
CA PHE A 116 5.44 7.51 8.71
C PHE A 116 6.69 8.35 8.48
N HIS A 117 7.44 8.60 9.54
CA HIS A 117 8.66 9.38 9.48
C HIS A 117 9.74 8.72 8.61
N GLU A 118 9.88 7.39 8.68
CA GLU A 118 10.84 6.66 7.86
C GLU A 118 10.46 6.66 6.36
N LEU A 119 9.19 6.54 6.05
CA LEU A 119 8.71 6.65 4.67
C LEU A 119 8.88 8.06 4.11
N LEU A 120 8.73 9.09 4.94
CA LEU A 120 8.99 10.48 4.58
C LEU A 120 10.49 10.71 4.28
N ILE A 121 11.37 10.17 5.10
CA ILE A 121 12.83 10.35 4.93
C ILE A 121 13.33 9.68 3.66
N THR A 122 12.77 8.54 3.31
CA THR A 122 13.18 7.80 2.10
C THR A 122 12.48 8.28 0.83
N GLY A 123 11.39 8.98 0.95
CA GLY A 123 10.55 9.37 -0.19
C GLY A 123 10.44 10.84 -0.44
N GLN A 124 10.71 11.74 0.51
CA GLN A 124 10.82 13.17 0.21
C GLN A 124 10.64 14.17 1.35
N GLN A 125 11.35 15.24 1.20
CA GLN A 125 11.12 16.48 1.93
C GLN A 125 9.92 17.23 1.31
N GLY A 126 8.93 17.58 2.13
CA GLY A 126 7.97 18.61 1.79
C GLY A 126 6.57 18.21 1.33
N GLY A 127 5.98 17.18 1.91
CA GLY A 127 4.53 16.97 1.82
C GLY A 127 3.81 17.59 3.02
N GLU A 128 2.80 18.41 2.77
CA GLU A 128 1.94 18.95 3.81
C GLU A 128 1.08 17.82 4.41
N LEU A 129 1.11 17.69 5.72
CA LEU A 129 0.40 16.65 6.45
C LEU A 129 -1.02 17.12 6.79
N ASP A 130 -2.01 16.48 6.22
CA ASP A 130 -3.38 16.59 6.71
C ASP A 130 -3.59 15.55 7.81
N HIS A 131 -3.99 15.98 8.98
CA HIS A 131 -4.17 15.15 10.17
C HIS A 131 -5.28 14.09 10.06
N ALA A 132 -6.15 14.17 9.07
CA ALA A 132 -7.26 13.23 8.88
C ALA A 132 -6.94 12.09 7.91
N ALA A 133 -6.02 12.30 6.98
CA ALA A 133 -5.55 11.29 6.04
C ALA A 133 -4.19 11.73 5.52
N THR A 134 -3.19 10.91 5.76
CA THR A 134 -1.85 11.28 5.34
C THR A 134 -1.60 10.85 3.91
N TRP A 135 -1.76 11.80 2.99
CA TRP A 135 -1.38 11.65 1.60
C TRP A 135 0.04 12.18 1.40
N MET A 136 0.93 11.31 0.98
CA MET A 136 2.20 11.75 0.45
C MET A 136 2.13 11.85 -1.07
N ARG A 137 2.34 13.04 -1.57
CA ARG A 137 2.55 13.26 -2.99
C ARG A 137 4.04 13.18 -3.27
N TRP A 138 4.45 12.25 -4.12
CA TRP A 138 5.81 12.27 -4.60
C TRP A 138 6.05 13.51 -5.45
N PRO A 139 7.21 14.17 -5.31
CA PRO A 139 7.52 15.26 -6.19
C PRO A 139 7.57 14.77 -7.63
N THR A 140 6.98 15.54 -8.48
CA THR A 140 7.24 15.44 -9.90
C THR A 140 8.69 15.87 -10.13
N ALA A 141 9.45 14.96 -10.66
CA ALA A 141 10.80 15.28 -11.08
C ALA A 141 10.81 16.42 -12.10
#